data_0922def04aa48cc403663d55c41c1789
#
_entry.id   0922def04aa48cc403663d55c41c1789
#
_cell.length_a   1.000
_cell.length_b   1.000
_cell.length_c   1.000
_cell.angle_alpha   90.00
_cell.angle_beta   90.00
_cell.angle_gamma   90.00
#
_symmetry.space_group_name_H-M   'P 1'
#
loop_
_entity.id
_entity.type
_entity.pdbx_description
1 polymer ?
#
loop_
_entity_poly.entity_id
_entity_poly.type
_entity_poly.pdbx_seq_one_letter_code
_entity_poly.pdbx_strand_id
1 'polypeptide(L)'
;MKRALLQQLALGLAVCMAPQWAVAQQALVIKPLAERKVSELPPGELFWRIENFDSLVEANAAAGPWSLVAESAGKVWLFTLGSSGNSSAKAVKITEVGPIPRINATQYLLRINDASGPPGSVTSVHSHPGSEAFFVLTGEQSIRGAHGTMRVKAGQAEAGQGAEKPMQVSSSGTTDLHALVMFIVDAGKPFSSPATIQ
;
A
#
# COMPACT_ATOMS: atom_id res chain seq x y z
N MET A 1 14.73 64.17 56.95
CA MET A 1 14.15 62.80 56.79
C MET A 1 13.46 62.70 55.43
N LYS A 2 14.14 62.12 54.40
CA LYS A 2 13.61 61.95 53.04
C LYS A 2 13.31 60.44 52.80
N ARG A 3 12.08 60.07 52.67
CA ARG A 3 11.64 58.68 52.26
C ARG A 3 11.76 58.56 50.76
N ALA A 4 12.57 57.64 50.24
CA ALA A 4 12.62 57.27 48.85
C ALA A 4 11.59 56.16 48.61
N LEU A 5 10.63 56.38 47.65
CA LEU A 5 9.72 55.38 47.13
C LEU A 5 10.45 54.57 46.04
N LEU A 6 10.61 53.28 46.26
CA LEU A 6 10.99 52.33 45.18
C LEU A 6 9.72 51.91 44.41
N GLN A 7 9.62 52.29 43.14
CA GLN A 7 8.70 51.74 42.21
C GLN A 7 9.26 50.45 41.60
N GLN A 8 8.66 49.32 41.87
CA GLN A 8 8.93 48.05 41.18
C GLN A 8 8.14 48.02 39.87
N LEU A 9 8.85 47.99 38.73
CA LEU A 9 8.30 47.72 37.42
C LEU A 9 8.13 46.18 37.29
N ALA A 10 6.92 45.68 37.26
CA ALA A 10 6.64 44.30 36.88
C ALA A 10 6.56 44.21 35.36
N LEU A 11 7.58 43.58 34.77
CA LEU A 11 7.59 43.25 33.32
C LEU A 11 6.74 41.99 33.10
N GLY A 12 5.52 42.15 32.61
CA GLY A 12 4.65 41.06 32.23
C GLY A 12 5.09 40.44 30.89
N LEU A 13 5.60 39.21 30.93
CA LEU A 13 5.88 38.40 29.73
C LEU A 13 4.57 37.91 29.14
N ALA A 14 4.06 38.55 28.08
CA ALA A 14 2.94 38.06 27.32
C ALA A 14 3.42 36.89 26.43
N VAL A 15 3.16 35.66 26.83
CA VAL A 15 3.37 34.46 25.98
C VAL A 15 2.28 34.46 24.93
N CYS A 16 2.61 34.87 23.70
CA CYS A 16 1.75 34.70 22.54
C CYS A 16 1.69 33.20 22.20
N MET A 17 0.64 32.51 22.62
CA MET A 17 0.30 31.19 22.09
C MET A 17 -0.21 31.35 20.65
N ALA A 18 0.63 31.06 19.66
CA ALA A 18 0.17 30.92 18.28
C ALA A 18 -0.80 29.73 18.17
N PRO A 19 -1.96 29.89 17.51
CA PRO A 19 -2.88 28.77 17.31
C PRO A 19 -2.16 27.69 16.48
N GLN A 20 -1.99 26.51 17.07
CA GLN A 20 -1.53 25.32 16.32
C GLN A 20 -2.73 24.85 15.47
N TRP A 21 -2.70 25.18 14.19
CA TRP A 21 -3.60 24.61 13.22
C TRP A 21 -3.30 23.11 13.12
N ALA A 22 -4.19 22.26 13.61
CA ALA A 22 -4.11 20.84 13.37
C ALA A 22 -4.30 20.62 11.86
N VAL A 23 -3.23 20.33 11.16
CA VAL A 23 -3.31 19.89 9.75
C VAL A 23 -4.03 18.56 9.77
N ALA A 24 -5.24 18.52 9.22
CA ALA A 24 -6.00 17.29 9.08
C ALA A 24 -5.14 16.30 8.27
N GLN A 25 -4.93 15.09 8.81
CA GLN A 25 -4.14 14.05 8.17
C GLN A 25 -4.83 13.64 6.86
N GLN A 26 -4.12 13.79 5.75
CA GLN A 26 -4.67 13.50 4.43
C GLN A 26 -4.81 11.98 4.23
N ALA A 27 -5.91 11.53 3.64
CA ALA A 27 -6.11 10.14 3.30
C ALA A 27 -5.31 9.76 2.05
N LEU A 28 -4.74 8.53 2.04
CA LEU A 28 -4.27 7.92 0.80
C LEU A 28 -5.45 7.67 -0.14
N VAL A 29 -5.26 7.97 -1.41
CA VAL A 29 -6.23 7.64 -2.46
C VAL A 29 -5.98 6.20 -2.89
N ILE A 30 -7.00 5.35 -2.77
CA ILE A 30 -6.94 3.93 -3.16
C ILE A 30 -7.93 3.72 -4.30
N LYS A 31 -7.41 3.32 -5.47
CA LYS A 31 -8.20 3.09 -6.68
C LYS A 31 -8.05 1.64 -7.15
N PRO A 32 -9.13 0.84 -7.20
CA PRO A 32 -9.09 -0.45 -7.87
C PRO A 32 -8.75 -0.29 -9.36
N LEU A 33 -7.80 -1.08 -9.86
CA LEU A 33 -7.40 -1.09 -11.27
C LEU A 33 -7.95 -2.30 -12.01
N ALA A 34 -7.78 -3.48 -11.42
CA ALA A 34 -8.22 -4.74 -12.01
C ALA A 34 -8.58 -5.74 -10.92
N GLU A 35 -9.56 -6.59 -11.19
CA GLU A 35 -9.93 -7.69 -10.29
C GLU A 35 -10.49 -8.89 -11.04
N ARG A 36 -10.33 -10.06 -10.44
CA ARG A 36 -10.84 -11.34 -10.96
C ARG A 36 -11.16 -12.26 -9.79
N LYS A 37 -12.32 -12.91 -9.87
CA LYS A 37 -12.67 -14.02 -8.99
C LYS A 37 -12.20 -15.34 -9.60
N VAL A 38 -11.59 -16.20 -8.76
CA VAL A 38 -11.16 -17.54 -9.14
C VAL A 38 -11.60 -18.55 -8.08
N SER A 39 -11.90 -19.79 -8.49
CA SER A 39 -12.33 -20.87 -7.58
C SER A 39 -11.13 -21.55 -6.91
N GLU A 40 -9.94 -21.45 -7.48
CA GLU A 40 -8.73 -22.08 -6.98
C GLU A 40 -7.51 -21.21 -7.22
N LEU A 41 -6.48 -21.40 -6.38
CA LEU A 41 -5.18 -20.76 -6.53
C LEU A 41 -4.20 -21.69 -7.26
N PRO A 42 -3.16 -21.13 -7.93
CA PRO A 42 -2.10 -21.95 -8.52
C PRO A 42 -1.51 -22.91 -7.49
N PRO A 43 -1.05 -24.11 -7.87
CA PRO A 43 -0.39 -25.05 -6.97
C PRO A 43 0.97 -24.50 -6.48
N GLY A 44 1.46 -25.00 -5.35
CA GLY A 44 2.79 -24.68 -4.80
C GLY A 44 2.87 -23.32 -4.10
N GLU A 45 4.06 -22.78 -3.98
CA GLU A 45 4.30 -21.45 -3.45
C GLU A 45 3.79 -20.38 -4.39
N LEU A 46 3.29 -19.28 -3.82
CA LEU A 46 2.69 -18.20 -4.57
C LEU A 46 3.61 -16.98 -4.63
N PHE A 47 3.82 -16.48 -5.83
CA PHE A 47 4.54 -15.24 -6.10
C PHE A 47 3.69 -14.36 -7.02
N TRP A 48 3.73 -13.05 -6.79
CA TRP A 48 3.25 -12.09 -7.77
C TRP A 48 4.41 -11.70 -8.69
N ARG A 49 4.34 -12.09 -9.97
CA ARG A 49 5.22 -11.62 -11.03
C ARG A 49 4.62 -10.34 -11.63
N ILE A 50 5.44 -9.29 -11.71
CA ILE A 50 5.07 -7.96 -12.18
C ILE A 50 5.84 -7.67 -13.45
N GLU A 51 5.12 -7.45 -14.53
CA GLU A 51 5.68 -7.30 -15.88
C GLU A 51 5.10 -6.08 -16.58
N ASN A 52 5.88 -5.45 -17.45
CA ASN A 52 5.40 -4.42 -18.37
C ASN A 52 5.31 -4.94 -19.80
N PHE A 53 4.34 -4.39 -20.54
CA PHE A 53 4.14 -4.62 -21.97
C PHE A 53 4.02 -3.27 -22.69
N ASP A 54 4.32 -3.29 -24.01
CA ASP A 54 4.20 -2.11 -24.85
C ASP A 54 2.72 -1.78 -25.17
N SER A 55 1.81 -2.78 -25.04
CA SER A 55 0.40 -2.59 -25.34
C SER A 55 -0.53 -3.47 -24.51
N LEU A 56 -1.76 -3.00 -24.32
CA LEU A 56 -2.85 -3.79 -23.71
C LEU A 56 -3.14 -5.09 -24.48
N VAL A 57 -3.00 -5.07 -25.82
CA VAL A 57 -3.24 -6.24 -26.68
C VAL A 57 -2.23 -7.34 -26.34
N GLU A 58 -0.96 -7.01 -26.22
CA GLU A 58 0.09 -7.97 -25.88
C GLU A 58 -0.02 -8.48 -24.44
N ALA A 59 -0.30 -7.57 -23.48
CA ALA A 59 -0.52 -7.96 -22.09
C ALA A 59 -1.72 -8.91 -21.94
N ASN A 60 -2.85 -8.63 -22.60
CA ASN A 60 -4.01 -9.50 -22.58
C ASN A 60 -3.77 -10.84 -23.27
N ALA A 61 -2.98 -10.88 -24.35
CA ALA A 61 -2.60 -12.12 -25.03
C ALA A 61 -1.71 -13.02 -24.17
N ALA A 62 -0.91 -12.42 -23.26
CA ALA A 62 -0.04 -13.15 -22.33
C ALA A 62 -0.76 -13.53 -21.01
N ALA A 63 -1.92 -12.95 -20.73
CA ALA A 63 -2.63 -13.15 -19.47
C ALA A 63 -3.23 -14.56 -19.35
N GLY A 64 -2.96 -15.22 -18.23
CA GLY A 64 -3.50 -16.52 -17.85
C GLY A 64 -4.69 -16.42 -16.87
N PRO A 65 -5.15 -17.57 -16.34
CA PRO A 65 -6.31 -17.62 -15.45
C PRO A 65 -6.08 -16.86 -14.13
N TRP A 66 -4.85 -16.73 -13.67
CA TRP A 66 -4.46 -16.02 -12.45
C TRP A 66 -3.72 -14.71 -12.75
N SER A 67 -4.00 -14.11 -13.91
CA SER A 67 -3.37 -12.85 -14.30
C SER A 67 -4.38 -11.71 -14.30
N LEU A 68 -3.88 -10.49 -14.02
CA LEU A 68 -4.61 -9.23 -14.09
C LEU A 68 -3.80 -8.24 -14.94
N VAL A 69 -4.46 -7.60 -15.89
CA VAL A 69 -3.89 -6.54 -16.71
C VAL A 69 -4.44 -5.20 -16.23
N ALA A 70 -3.58 -4.21 -16.09
CA ALA A 70 -3.95 -2.86 -15.68
C ALA A 70 -3.07 -1.80 -16.33
N GLU A 71 -3.59 -0.57 -16.41
CA GLU A 71 -2.82 0.62 -16.77
C GLU A 71 -2.64 1.51 -15.54
N SER A 72 -1.40 1.89 -15.27
CA SER A 72 -1.04 2.85 -14.22
C SER A 72 0.31 3.48 -14.52
N ALA A 73 0.50 4.73 -14.09
CA ALA A 73 1.74 5.48 -14.28
C ALA A 73 2.23 5.51 -15.75
N GLY A 74 1.31 5.57 -16.72
CA GLY A 74 1.62 5.59 -18.15
C GLY A 74 2.21 4.29 -18.71
N LYS A 75 2.02 3.17 -18.00
CA LYS A 75 2.49 1.83 -18.39
C LYS A 75 1.36 0.82 -18.40
N VAL A 76 1.53 -0.23 -19.22
CA VAL A 76 0.70 -1.43 -19.22
C VAL A 76 1.37 -2.49 -18.37
N TRP A 77 0.65 -2.98 -17.38
CA TRP A 77 1.11 -3.94 -16.39
C TRP A 77 0.39 -5.28 -16.55
N LEU A 78 1.14 -6.36 -16.42
CA LEU A 78 0.62 -7.70 -16.20
C LEU A 78 1.09 -8.19 -14.83
N PHE A 79 0.14 -8.54 -13.98
CA PHE A 79 0.36 -9.17 -12.68
C PHE A 79 -0.05 -10.62 -12.77
N THR A 80 0.87 -11.54 -12.59
CA THR A 80 0.58 -12.97 -12.64
C THR A 80 0.87 -13.62 -11.30
N LEU A 81 -0.15 -14.24 -10.70
CA LEU A 81 0.01 -15.06 -9.52
C LEU A 81 0.37 -16.48 -9.91
N GLY A 82 1.44 -17.03 -9.35
CA GLY A 82 1.89 -18.40 -9.63
C GLY A 82 3.20 -18.74 -8.96
N SER A 83 3.82 -19.85 -9.39
CA SER A 83 5.17 -20.19 -8.97
C SER A 83 6.16 -19.17 -9.50
N SER A 84 7.28 -19.00 -8.77
CA SER A 84 8.42 -18.20 -9.27
C SER A 84 8.83 -18.65 -10.67
N GLY A 85 9.16 -17.71 -11.56
CA GLY A 85 9.44 -18.09 -12.93
C GLY A 85 9.97 -16.97 -13.84
N ASN A 86 10.14 -17.35 -15.11
CA ASN A 86 10.64 -16.47 -16.15
C ASN A 86 9.56 -15.47 -16.62
N SER A 87 10.00 -14.45 -17.34
CA SER A 87 9.13 -13.49 -18.01
C SER A 87 8.20 -14.16 -19.01
N SER A 88 7.03 -13.58 -19.19
CA SER A 88 6.17 -13.83 -20.34
C SER A 88 6.88 -13.40 -21.64
N ALA A 89 6.50 -14.01 -22.77
CA ALA A 89 7.01 -13.58 -24.07
C ALA A 89 6.67 -12.09 -24.31
N LYS A 90 7.61 -11.33 -24.83
CA LYS A 90 7.51 -9.87 -25.10
C LYS A 90 7.37 -8.98 -23.86
N ALA A 91 7.40 -9.54 -22.65
CA ALA A 91 7.33 -8.77 -21.43
C ALA A 91 8.71 -8.31 -20.95
N VAL A 92 8.72 -7.18 -20.27
CA VAL A 92 9.83 -6.77 -19.42
C VAL A 92 9.46 -7.13 -17.98
N LYS A 93 10.11 -8.16 -17.40
CA LYS A 93 9.94 -8.50 -15.97
C LYS A 93 10.51 -7.37 -15.13
N ILE A 94 9.67 -6.75 -14.34
CA ILE A 94 10.06 -5.66 -13.43
C ILE A 94 10.56 -6.24 -12.12
N THR A 95 9.75 -7.13 -11.51
CA THR A 95 10.09 -7.79 -10.25
C THR A 95 9.20 -9.01 -10.02
N GLU A 96 9.51 -9.73 -8.95
CA GLU A 96 8.68 -10.81 -8.41
C GLU A 96 8.70 -10.72 -6.89
N VAL A 97 7.54 -10.87 -6.25
CA VAL A 97 7.40 -10.75 -4.81
C VAL A 97 6.69 -11.96 -4.23
N GLY A 98 7.27 -12.51 -3.17
CA GLY A 98 6.78 -13.68 -2.46
C GLY A 98 7.88 -14.38 -1.67
N PRO A 99 7.60 -15.57 -1.09
CA PRO A 99 6.31 -16.28 -1.20
C PRO A 99 5.18 -15.54 -0.49
N ILE A 100 4.01 -15.51 -1.14
CA ILE A 100 2.79 -14.91 -0.58
C ILE A 100 2.07 -15.96 0.27
N PRO A 101 1.68 -15.66 1.52
CA PRO A 101 0.94 -16.59 2.36
C PRO A 101 -0.36 -17.05 1.69
N ARG A 102 -0.57 -18.36 1.62
CA ARG A 102 -1.82 -18.93 1.11
C ARG A 102 -2.94 -18.73 2.13
N ILE A 103 -4.14 -18.56 1.62
CA ILE A 103 -5.37 -18.56 2.41
C ILE A 103 -6.27 -19.71 1.94
N ASN A 104 -7.25 -20.08 2.76
CA ASN A 104 -8.28 -21.06 2.43
C ASN A 104 -9.61 -20.35 2.29
N ALA A 105 -10.22 -20.42 1.10
CA ALA A 105 -11.53 -19.87 0.80
C ALA A 105 -12.23 -20.73 -0.26
N THR A 106 -13.55 -20.62 -0.36
CA THR A 106 -14.33 -21.28 -1.42
C THR A 106 -14.22 -20.55 -2.76
N GLN A 107 -13.90 -19.25 -2.72
CA GLN A 107 -13.66 -18.40 -3.87
C GLN A 107 -12.68 -17.30 -3.47
N TYR A 108 -11.76 -17.00 -4.35
CA TYR A 108 -10.72 -15.99 -4.13
C TYR A 108 -10.99 -14.76 -5.01
N LEU A 109 -10.73 -13.59 -4.48
CA LEU A 109 -10.63 -12.34 -5.25
C LEU A 109 -9.15 -11.99 -5.41
N LEU A 110 -8.67 -11.99 -6.64
CA LEU A 110 -7.42 -11.36 -7.03
C LEU A 110 -7.72 -9.91 -7.38
N ARG A 111 -6.96 -8.95 -6.82
CA ARG A 111 -7.19 -7.53 -7.07
C ARG A 111 -5.87 -6.76 -7.10
N ILE A 112 -5.81 -5.76 -7.99
CA ILE A 112 -4.76 -4.77 -8.03
C ILE A 112 -5.36 -3.42 -7.68
N ASN A 113 -4.77 -2.73 -6.71
CA ASN A 113 -5.08 -1.35 -6.41
C ASN A 113 -3.89 -0.45 -6.76
N ASP A 114 -4.22 0.78 -7.17
CA ASP A 114 -3.32 1.92 -7.17
C ASP A 114 -3.48 2.67 -5.86
N ALA A 115 -2.39 2.95 -5.16
CA ALA A 115 -2.37 3.69 -3.91
C ALA A 115 -1.47 4.92 -4.08
N SER A 116 -2.00 6.11 -3.84
CA SER A 116 -1.24 7.35 -4.05
C SER A 116 -1.60 8.43 -3.04
N GLY A 117 -0.67 9.35 -2.83
CA GLY A 117 -0.89 10.52 -1.99
C GLY A 117 0.40 11.23 -1.60
N PRO A 118 0.29 12.51 -1.20
CA PRO A 118 1.44 13.29 -0.75
C PRO A 118 2.03 12.74 0.56
N PRO A 119 3.26 13.16 0.92
CA PRO A 119 3.90 12.81 2.19
C PRO A 119 2.99 13.03 3.39
N GLY A 120 2.92 12.05 4.30
CA GLY A 120 2.05 12.07 5.47
C GLY A 120 0.63 11.58 5.26
N SER A 121 0.21 11.26 4.01
CA SER A 121 -1.09 10.61 3.76
C SER A 121 -1.14 9.21 4.35
N VAL A 122 -2.29 8.81 4.89
CA VAL A 122 -2.46 7.50 5.55
C VAL A 122 -3.82 6.87 5.23
N THR A 123 -3.90 5.55 5.42
CA THR A 123 -5.19 4.84 5.56
C THR A 123 -5.67 4.86 7.01
N SER A 124 -6.95 4.60 7.24
CA SER A 124 -7.38 4.10 8.56
C SER A 124 -6.70 2.77 8.88
N VAL A 125 -6.67 2.39 10.17
CA VAL A 125 -6.24 1.02 10.56
C VAL A 125 -7.30 0.04 10.09
N HIS A 126 -6.86 -0.97 9.34
CA HIS A 126 -7.74 -1.97 8.73
C HIS A 126 -7.04 -3.34 8.63
N SER A 127 -7.81 -4.35 8.24
CA SER A 127 -7.30 -5.68 7.87
C SER A 127 -8.00 -6.18 6.60
N HIS A 128 -7.38 -7.17 5.95
CA HIS A 128 -7.95 -7.86 4.80
C HIS A 128 -8.16 -9.35 5.10
N PRO A 129 -9.19 -10.00 4.52
CA PRO A 129 -9.40 -11.45 4.67
C PRO A 129 -8.46 -12.25 3.75
N GLY A 130 -7.19 -11.86 3.69
CA GLY A 130 -6.20 -12.48 2.81
C GLY A 130 -4.83 -11.83 2.88
N SER A 131 -4.03 -12.10 1.87
CA SER A 131 -2.64 -11.66 1.76
C SER A 131 -2.51 -10.54 0.75
N GLU A 132 -1.53 -9.68 0.97
CA GLU A 132 -1.20 -8.57 0.07
C GLU A 132 0.29 -8.54 -0.24
N ALA A 133 0.64 -7.83 -1.30
CA ALA A 133 2.01 -7.50 -1.67
C ALA A 133 2.05 -6.09 -2.26
N PHE A 134 3.19 -5.43 -2.19
CA PHE A 134 3.38 -4.05 -2.58
C PHE A 134 4.51 -3.93 -3.60
N PHE A 135 4.33 -3.05 -4.57
CA PHE A 135 5.40 -2.56 -5.43
C PHE A 135 5.32 -1.03 -5.52
N VAL A 136 6.34 -0.34 -5.02
CA VAL A 136 6.37 1.13 -4.97
C VAL A 136 6.98 1.69 -6.24
N LEU A 137 6.24 2.55 -6.95
CA LEU A 137 6.68 3.22 -8.16
C LEU A 137 7.44 4.52 -7.85
N THR A 138 6.92 5.33 -6.92
CA THR A 138 7.53 6.58 -6.45
C THR A 138 7.33 6.76 -4.96
N GLY A 139 8.19 7.55 -4.32
CA GLY A 139 8.11 7.83 -2.89
C GLY A 139 8.56 6.66 -2.01
N GLU A 140 8.01 6.60 -0.81
CA GLU A 140 8.21 5.52 0.16
C GLU A 140 6.90 5.21 0.87
N GLN A 141 6.55 3.93 0.93
CA GLN A 141 5.40 3.41 1.66
C GLN A 141 5.85 2.82 2.98
N SER A 142 5.18 3.18 4.08
CA SER A 142 5.31 2.49 5.36
C SER A 142 4.05 1.71 5.68
N ILE A 143 4.23 0.47 6.17
CA ILE A 143 3.16 -0.41 6.63
C ILE A 143 3.40 -0.69 8.11
N ARG A 144 2.59 -0.08 8.97
CA ARG A 144 2.63 -0.29 10.42
C ARG A 144 1.68 -1.43 10.80
N GLY A 145 2.19 -2.44 11.49
CA GLY A 145 1.44 -3.55 12.08
C GLY A 145 1.83 -3.78 13.53
N ALA A 146 1.33 -4.86 14.14
CA ALA A 146 1.59 -5.21 15.55
C ALA A 146 3.08 -5.45 15.86
N HIS A 147 3.87 -5.88 14.88
CA HIS A 147 5.29 -6.21 15.05
C HIS A 147 6.25 -5.10 14.61
N GLY A 148 5.74 -3.90 14.32
CA GLY A 148 6.55 -2.76 13.91
C GLY A 148 6.13 -2.18 12.57
N THR A 149 7.06 -1.44 11.95
CA THR A 149 6.82 -0.74 10.69
C THR A 149 7.80 -1.24 9.63
N MET A 150 7.26 -1.78 8.54
CA MET A 150 7.99 -2.08 7.31
C MET A 150 8.01 -0.85 6.41
N ARG A 151 9.10 -0.64 5.68
CA ARG A 151 9.25 0.46 4.71
C ARG A 151 9.64 -0.10 3.35
N VAL A 152 8.95 0.37 2.31
CA VAL A 152 9.17 -0.03 0.92
C VAL A 152 9.43 1.23 0.11
N LYS A 153 10.59 1.32 -0.53
CA LYS A 153 11.00 2.48 -1.33
C LYS A 153 10.69 2.28 -2.80
N ALA A 154 10.71 3.37 -3.55
CA ALA A 154 10.58 3.33 -5.00
C ALA A 154 11.49 2.26 -5.65
N GLY A 155 10.94 1.46 -6.56
CA GLY A 155 11.58 0.34 -7.23
C GLY A 155 11.63 -0.96 -6.42
N GLN A 156 11.16 -0.98 -5.17
CA GLN A 156 11.13 -2.16 -4.31
C GLN A 156 9.74 -2.79 -4.25
N ALA A 157 9.71 -4.10 -4.04
CA ALA A 157 8.50 -4.87 -3.78
C ALA A 157 8.67 -5.69 -2.50
N GLU A 158 7.60 -5.82 -1.73
CA GLU A 158 7.57 -6.58 -0.47
C GLU A 158 6.25 -7.34 -0.32
N ALA A 159 6.34 -8.54 0.26
CA ALA A 159 5.16 -9.25 0.75
C ALA A 159 4.64 -8.54 2.00
N GLY A 160 3.36 -8.23 2.00
CA GLY A 160 2.70 -7.52 3.09
C GLY A 160 2.25 -8.44 4.22
N GLN A 161 1.23 -7.97 4.93
CA GLN A 161 0.64 -8.73 6.04
C GLN A 161 -0.19 -9.91 5.52
N GLY A 162 -0.27 -10.98 6.32
CA GLY A 162 -1.18 -12.10 6.05
C GLY A 162 -2.63 -11.77 6.45
N ALA A 163 -3.52 -12.76 6.25
CA ALA A 163 -4.94 -12.61 6.51
C ALA A 163 -5.26 -12.11 7.92
N GLU A 164 -6.24 -11.21 8.01
CA GLU A 164 -6.80 -10.65 9.25
C GLU A 164 -5.77 -9.92 10.15
N LYS A 165 -4.62 -9.52 9.59
CA LYS A 165 -3.60 -8.75 10.33
C LYS A 165 -3.91 -7.26 10.25
N PRO A 166 -4.10 -6.58 11.41
CA PRO A 166 -4.30 -5.13 11.42
C PRO A 166 -3.08 -4.38 10.91
N MET A 167 -3.32 -3.40 10.04
CA MET A 167 -2.28 -2.53 9.51
C MET A 167 -2.75 -1.11 9.25
N GLN A 168 -1.79 -0.20 9.15
CA GLN A 168 -1.97 1.15 8.64
C GLN A 168 -0.89 1.45 7.61
N VAL A 169 -1.31 1.90 6.42
CA VAL A 169 -0.40 2.26 5.34
C VAL A 169 -0.25 3.77 5.28
N SER A 170 0.97 4.26 5.03
CA SER A 170 1.25 5.68 4.92
C SER A 170 2.28 6.01 3.83
N SER A 171 2.15 7.20 3.24
CA SER A 171 3.21 7.85 2.46
C SER A 171 4.24 8.43 3.42
N SER A 172 5.37 7.75 3.58
CA SER A 172 6.41 8.09 4.58
C SER A 172 7.64 8.77 4.00
N GLY A 173 7.71 8.88 2.67
CA GLY A 173 8.80 9.56 1.98
C GLY A 173 8.67 11.09 1.98
N THR A 174 9.56 11.75 1.24
CA THR A 174 9.57 13.20 1.04
C THR A 174 8.92 13.63 -0.28
N THR A 175 8.55 12.67 -1.13
CA THR A 175 7.85 12.85 -2.40
C THR A 175 6.57 12.04 -2.40
N ASP A 176 5.65 12.36 -3.31
CA ASP A 176 4.37 11.68 -3.43
C ASP A 176 4.55 10.17 -3.61
N LEU A 177 3.81 9.41 -2.82
CA LEU A 177 3.70 7.97 -2.96
C LEU A 177 2.86 7.62 -4.18
N HIS A 178 3.34 6.67 -4.97
CA HIS A 178 2.57 5.92 -5.94
C HIS A 178 2.99 4.45 -5.84
N ALA A 179 2.06 3.58 -5.49
CA ALA A 179 2.31 2.16 -5.29
C ALA A 179 1.21 1.30 -5.92
N LEU A 180 1.59 0.12 -6.38
CA LEU A 180 0.69 -0.93 -6.84
C LEU A 180 0.58 -1.98 -5.73
N VAL A 181 -0.64 -2.33 -5.37
CA VAL A 181 -0.91 -3.27 -4.28
C VAL A 181 -1.67 -4.46 -4.85
N MET A 182 -1.12 -5.66 -4.68
CA MET A 182 -1.67 -6.92 -5.16
C MET A 182 -2.28 -7.68 -4.01
N PHE A 183 -3.49 -8.22 -4.20
CA PHE A 183 -4.24 -8.93 -3.17
C PHE A 183 -4.68 -10.31 -3.62
N ILE A 184 -4.69 -11.23 -2.65
CA ILE A 184 -5.36 -12.53 -2.69
C ILE A 184 -6.25 -12.59 -1.46
N VAL A 185 -7.56 -12.40 -1.61
CA VAL A 185 -8.48 -12.36 -0.46
C VAL A 185 -9.65 -13.32 -0.64
N ASP A 186 -10.29 -13.70 0.47
CA ASP A 186 -11.54 -14.46 0.46
C ASP A 186 -12.66 -13.60 -0.14
N ALA A 187 -13.18 -14.02 -1.32
CA ALA A 187 -14.24 -13.30 -2.02
C ALA A 187 -15.61 -13.36 -1.33
N GLY A 188 -15.78 -14.21 -0.32
CA GLY A 188 -16.99 -14.32 0.50
C GLY A 188 -17.04 -13.34 1.67
N LYS A 189 -15.95 -12.60 1.92
CA LYS A 189 -15.84 -11.63 3.01
C LYS A 189 -15.72 -10.19 2.50
N PRO A 190 -15.99 -9.16 3.36
CA PRO A 190 -15.66 -7.78 3.03
C PRO A 190 -14.17 -7.65 2.68
N PHE A 191 -13.86 -6.93 1.60
CA PHE A 191 -12.49 -6.75 1.13
C PHE A 191 -11.58 -6.12 2.19
N SER A 192 -12.10 -5.21 2.99
CA SER A 192 -11.40 -4.55 4.08
C SER A 192 -12.34 -4.35 5.26
N SER A 193 -11.84 -4.48 6.47
CA SER A 193 -12.57 -4.27 7.72
C SER A 193 -11.80 -3.34 8.64
N PRO A 194 -12.48 -2.43 9.39
CA PRO A 194 -11.84 -1.66 10.45
C PRO A 194 -11.15 -2.59 11.46
N ALA A 195 -9.99 -2.18 11.94
CA ALA A 195 -9.20 -2.98 12.88
C ALA A 195 -8.46 -2.08 13.89
N THR A 196 -7.81 -2.69 14.87
CA THR A 196 -6.97 -1.99 15.88
C THR A 196 -5.63 -2.70 15.97
N ILE A 197 -4.53 -1.96 15.89
CA ILE A 197 -3.17 -2.45 16.14
C ILE A 197 -2.96 -2.45 17.65
N GLN A 198 -2.70 -3.61 18.21
CA GLN A 198 -2.38 -3.80 19.64
C GLN A 198 -0.88 -3.71 19.87
#